data_285b1b50fb080a162856eba4a7c9468b
#
_entry.id   285b1b50fb080a162856eba4a7c9468b
#
_cell.length_a   1.000
_cell.length_b   1.000
_cell.length_c   1.000
_cell.angle_alpha   90.00
_cell.angle_beta   90.00
_cell.angle_gamma   90.00
#
_symmetry.space_group_name_H-M   'P 1'
#
loop_
_entity.id
_entity.type
_entity.pdbx_description
1 polymer ?
#
loop_
_entity_poly.entity_id
_entity_poly.type
_entity_poly.pdbx_seq_one_letter_code
_entity_poly.pdbx_strand_id
1 'polypeptide(L)'
;QWIDDVLAYGFAYGSGGDALKGKKLLVSVTTGGSKDEYTPKGAEHFDLKDFLVQFEQTALFCSMTWLEPVASYAMMFIPGVTSDAEKARIDNRICEHADEVVFRIRDAA
;
A
#
# COMPACT_ATOMS: atom_id res chain seq x y z
N GLN A 1 7.59 13.51 -5.75
CA GLN A 1 8.02 14.85 -5.27
C GLN A 1 7.82 15.04 -3.78
N TRP A 2 6.64 14.68 -3.25
CA TRP A 2 6.38 14.80 -1.80
C TRP A 2 7.41 14.03 -0.96
N ILE A 3 7.75 12.81 -1.38
CA ILE A 3 8.75 11.99 -0.68
C ILE A 3 10.11 12.70 -0.68
N ASP A 4 10.51 13.24 -1.83
CA ASP A 4 11.80 13.91 -1.97
C ASP A 4 11.86 15.21 -1.15
N ASP A 5 10.76 15.94 -1.08
CA ASP A 5 10.69 17.22 -0.39
C ASP A 5 10.60 17.06 1.13
N VAL A 6 9.86 16.06 1.60
CA VAL A 6 9.58 15.85 3.03
C VAL A 6 10.64 14.96 3.67
N LEU A 7 11.06 13.89 3.01
CA LEU A 7 12.04 12.93 3.54
C LEU A 7 13.46 13.32 3.12
N ALA A 8 13.89 14.49 3.57
CA ALA A 8 15.15 15.10 3.15
C ALA A 8 16.35 14.58 3.96
N TYR A 9 17.54 14.73 3.36
CA TYR A 9 18.81 14.46 4.02
C TYR A 9 18.97 15.32 5.28
N GLY A 10 19.45 14.70 6.33
CA GLY A 10 19.62 15.39 7.62
C GLY A 10 18.34 15.46 8.47
N PHE A 11 17.20 15.06 7.90
CA PHE A 11 15.95 14.94 8.64
C PHE A 11 15.51 13.47 8.71
N ALA A 12 15.28 12.85 7.57
CA ALA A 12 14.77 11.48 7.47
C ALA A 12 15.87 10.42 7.34
N TYR A 13 17.03 10.82 6.83
CA TYR A 13 18.15 9.93 6.64
C TYR A 13 19.47 10.71 6.62
N GLY A 14 20.59 9.97 6.54
CA GLY A 14 21.91 10.56 6.54
C GLY A 14 22.39 10.98 7.94
N SER A 15 23.46 11.75 7.99
CA SER A 15 24.07 12.18 9.26
C SER A 15 23.12 13.07 10.05
N GLY A 16 22.73 12.62 11.25
CA GLY A 16 21.78 13.34 12.09
C GLY A 16 20.32 13.23 11.67
N GLY A 17 20.04 12.49 10.57
CA GLY A 17 18.70 12.35 10.01
C GLY A 17 17.99 11.10 10.52
N ASP A 18 17.53 11.13 11.76
CA ASP A 18 16.88 9.99 12.42
C ASP A 18 15.45 10.29 12.91
N ALA A 19 14.81 11.32 12.36
CA ALA A 19 13.49 11.75 12.78
C ALA A 19 12.43 10.65 12.65
N LEU A 20 12.58 9.74 11.68
CA LEU A 20 11.64 8.66 11.41
C LEU A 20 12.09 7.31 11.97
N LYS A 21 13.26 7.26 12.60
CA LYS A 21 13.81 6.02 13.14
C LYS A 21 12.82 5.36 14.12
N GLY A 22 12.55 4.07 13.90
CA GLY A 22 11.65 3.30 14.74
C GLY A 22 10.17 3.51 14.44
N LYS A 23 9.81 4.45 13.57
CA LYS A 23 8.43 4.59 13.11
C LYS A 23 8.07 3.47 12.14
N LYS A 24 6.78 3.22 11.99
CA LYS A 24 6.27 2.14 11.14
C LYS A 24 5.62 2.72 9.90
N LEU A 25 5.84 2.06 8.76
CA LEU A 25 5.21 2.44 7.49
C LEU A 25 4.26 1.33 7.05
N LEU A 26 3.00 1.68 6.89
CA LEU A 26 1.97 0.80 6.34
C LEU A 26 1.45 1.39 5.04
N VAL A 27 1.45 0.60 3.98
CA VAL A 27 0.85 0.99 2.69
C VAL A 27 -0.52 0.34 2.59
N SER A 28 -1.53 1.16 2.29
CA SER A 28 -2.89 0.73 1.97
C SER A 28 -3.11 0.97 0.49
N VAL A 29 -3.45 -0.06 -0.25
CA VAL A 29 -3.53 0.01 -1.71
C VAL A 29 -4.71 -0.78 -2.24
N THR A 30 -5.33 -0.24 -3.29
CA THR A 30 -6.34 -0.95 -4.07
C THR A 30 -5.89 -1.03 -5.53
N THR A 31 -6.29 -2.09 -6.20
CA THR A 31 -5.98 -2.29 -7.62
C THR A 31 -7.26 -2.46 -8.43
N GLY A 32 -7.22 -2.04 -9.69
CA GLY A 32 -8.31 -2.33 -10.63
C GLY A 32 -8.25 -3.77 -11.13
N GLY A 33 -7.04 -4.32 -11.30
CA GLY A 33 -6.84 -5.69 -11.75
C GLY A 33 -7.07 -6.71 -10.64
N SER A 34 -7.32 -7.96 -11.05
CA SER A 34 -7.50 -9.07 -10.13
C SER A 34 -6.15 -9.51 -9.53
N LYS A 35 -6.22 -10.28 -8.45
CA LYS A 35 -5.03 -10.81 -7.80
C LYS A 35 -4.17 -11.64 -8.75
N ASP A 36 -4.80 -12.42 -9.62
CA ASP A 36 -4.10 -13.29 -10.57
C ASP A 36 -3.31 -12.52 -11.62
N GLU A 37 -3.70 -11.28 -11.92
CA GLU A 37 -2.98 -10.42 -12.85
C GLU A 37 -1.64 -9.95 -12.29
N TYR A 38 -1.51 -9.88 -10.96
CA TYR A 38 -0.29 -9.47 -10.27
C TYR A 38 0.59 -10.67 -9.93
N THR A 39 0.95 -11.42 -10.97
CA THR A 39 1.88 -12.55 -10.90
C THR A 39 2.82 -12.47 -12.10
N PRO A 40 3.98 -13.18 -12.07
CA PRO A 40 4.90 -13.19 -13.21
C PRO A 40 4.28 -13.64 -14.53
N LYS A 41 3.22 -14.46 -14.47
CA LYS A 41 2.50 -14.95 -15.66
C LYS A 41 1.22 -14.20 -15.94
N GLY A 42 0.81 -13.28 -15.08
CA GLY A 42 -0.41 -12.50 -15.24
C GLY A 42 -0.20 -11.28 -16.12
N ALA A 43 -1.27 -10.53 -16.37
CA ALA A 43 -1.28 -9.36 -17.25
C ALA A 43 -0.32 -8.26 -16.79
N GLU A 44 -0.10 -8.12 -15.49
CA GLU A 44 0.80 -7.12 -14.93
C GLU A 44 2.25 -7.59 -14.85
N HIS A 45 2.53 -8.88 -15.11
CA HIS A 45 3.85 -9.50 -15.20
C HIS A 45 4.67 -9.55 -13.90
N PHE A 46 4.23 -8.89 -12.84
CA PHE A 46 4.94 -8.79 -11.57
C PHE A 46 3.98 -8.98 -10.40
N ASP A 47 4.52 -9.44 -9.27
CA ASP A 47 3.75 -9.47 -8.03
C ASP A 47 3.49 -8.04 -7.53
N LEU A 48 2.41 -7.84 -6.77
CA LEU A 48 2.09 -6.52 -6.23
C LEU A 48 3.24 -5.94 -5.39
N LYS A 49 3.91 -6.78 -4.62
CA LYS A 49 5.05 -6.36 -3.80
C LYS A 49 6.16 -5.70 -4.64
N ASP A 50 6.31 -6.11 -5.90
CA ASP A 50 7.32 -5.55 -6.79
C ASP A 50 6.99 -4.11 -7.19
N PHE A 51 5.69 -3.78 -7.26
CA PHE A 51 5.24 -2.40 -7.49
C PHE A 51 5.38 -1.52 -6.25
N LEU A 52 5.47 -2.13 -5.07
CA LEU A 52 5.56 -1.41 -3.81
C LEU A 52 6.99 -1.33 -3.26
N VAL A 53 7.96 -1.94 -3.94
CA VAL A 53 9.34 -2.04 -3.47
C VAL A 53 9.97 -0.68 -3.16
N GLN A 54 9.61 0.34 -3.90
CA GLN A 54 10.11 1.70 -3.68
C GLN A 54 9.71 2.25 -2.31
N PHE A 55 8.51 1.92 -1.84
CA PHE A 55 8.04 2.34 -0.51
C PHE A 55 8.75 1.54 0.59
N GLU A 56 8.95 0.25 0.37
CA GLU A 56 9.73 -0.59 1.30
C GLU A 56 11.16 -0.09 1.42
N GLN A 57 11.80 0.22 0.29
CA GLN A 57 13.16 0.76 0.28
C GLN A 57 13.22 2.11 0.99
N THR A 58 12.21 2.96 0.81
CA THR A 58 12.10 4.24 1.52
C THR A 58 12.05 4.02 3.03
N ALA A 59 11.23 3.06 3.49
CA ALA A 59 11.14 2.72 4.91
C ALA A 59 12.49 2.27 5.45
N LEU A 60 13.15 1.35 4.76
CA LEU A 60 14.47 0.84 5.16
C LEU A 60 15.51 1.98 5.21
N PHE A 61 15.51 2.83 4.21
CA PHE A 61 16.46 3.93 4.10
C PHE A 61 16.30 4.96 5.21
N CYS A 62 15.05 5.17 5.67
CA CYS A 62 14.75 6.10 6.76
C CYS A 62 14.73 5.41 8.14
N SER A 63 15.21 4.18 8.23
CA SER A 63 15.25 3.38 9.47
C SER A 63 13.86 3.14 10.08
N MET A 64 12.85 3.10 9.23
CA MET A 64 11.48 2.75 9.61
C MET A 64 11.26 1.24 9.56
N THR A 65 10.25 0.77 10.26
CA THR A 65 9.79 -0.62 10.14
C THR A 65 8.74 -0.71 9.03
N TRP A 66 9.00 -1.56 8.03
CA TRP A 66 8.05 -1.87 6.97
C TRP A 66 7.02 -2.88 7.47
N LEU A 67 5.74 -2.53 7.36
CA LEU A 67 4.66 -3.44 7.68
C LEU A 67 4.10 -4.05 6.40
N GLU A 68 3.55 -5.26 6.49
CA GLU A 68 2.91 -5.92 5.37
C GLU A 68 1.77 -5.05 4.84
N PRO A 69 1.75 -4.72 3.54
CA PRO A 69 0.70 -3.87 2.98
C PRO A 69 -0.70 -4.46 3.13
N VAL A 70 -1.69 -3.58 3.26
CA VAL A 70 -3.10 -3.96 3.14
C VAL A 70 -3.51 -3.72 1.69
N ALA A 71 -3.90 -4.77 0.99
CA ALA A 71 -4.22 -4.71 -0.43
C ALA A 71 -5.61 -5.28 -0.72
N SER A 72 -6.32 -4.65 -1.64
CA SER A 72 -7.58 -5.16 -2.19
C SER A 72 -7.53 -5.08 -3.71
N TYR A 73 -7.91 -6.18 -4.35
CA TYR A 73 -7.82 -6.37 -5.79
C TYR A 73 -9.19 -6.28 -6.44
N ALA A 74 -9.20 -6.06 -7.75
CA ALA A 74 -10.41 -6.04 -8.57
C ALA A 74 -11.43 -5.02 -8.04
N MET A 75 -10.98 -3.82 -7.76
CA MET A 75 -11.79 -2.75 -7.12
C MET A 75 -12.27 -1.71 -8.11
N MET A 76 -12.26 -2.03 -9.41
CA MET A 76 -12.67 -1.09 -10.44
C MET A 76 -14.20 -1.04 -10.56
N PHE A 77 -14.76 0.14 -10.38
CA PHE A 77 -16.17 0.43 -10.63
C PHE A 77 -16.30 1.30 -11.88
N ILE A 78 -17.10 0.83 -12.86
CA ILE A 78 -17.36 1.56 -14.09
C ILE A 78 -18.87 1.82 -14.16
N PRO A 79 -19.32 3.08 -14.05
CA PRO A 79 -20.76 3.39 -14.13
C PRO A 79 -21.37 2.87 -15.44
N GLY A 80 -22.51 2.17 -15.33
CA GLY A 80 -23.21 1.62 -16.48
C GLY A 80 -22.64 0.29 -17.01
N VAL A 81 -21.47 -0.16 -16.50
CA VAL A 81 -20.82 -1.41 -16.90
C VAL A 81 -20.76 -2.41 -15.74
N THR A 82 -20.32 -1.94 -14.58
CA THR A 82 -20.22 -2.79 -13.37
C THR A 82 -21.61 -3.19 -12.91
N SER A 83 -21.86 -4.49 -12.71
CA SER A 83 -23.14 -5.02 -12.24
C SER A 83 -23.39 -4.60 -10.79
N ASP A 84 -24.68 -4.67 -10.37
CA ASP A 84 -25.05 -4.36 -9.01
C ASP A 84 -24.43 -5.37 -8.01
N ALA A 85 -24.32 -6.64 -8.40
CA ALA A 85 -23.68 -7.66 -7.58
C ALA A 85 -22.20 -7.38 -7.40
N GLU A 86 -21.51 -6.98 -8.45
CA GLU A 86 -20.08 -6.63 -8.40
C GLU A 86 -19.86 -5.35 -7.59
N LYS A 87 -20.75 -4.36 -7.74
CA LYS A 87 -20.69 -3.15 -6.92
C LYS A 87 -20.83 -3.47 -5.44
N ALA A 88 -21.76 -4.37 -5.08
CA ALA A 88 -21.94 -4.81 -3.70
C ALA A 88 -20.70 -5.51 -3.15
N ARG A 89 -20.03 -6.33 -3.97
CA ARG A 89 -18.76 -6.96 -3.60
C ARG A 89 -17.68 -5.91 -3.31
N ILE A 90 -17.56 -4.92 -4.18
CA ILE A 90 -16.58 -3.83 -4.03
C ILE A 90 -16.87 -3.04 -2.76
N ASP A 91 -18.13 -2.66 -2.52
CA ASP A 91 -18.53 -1.90 -1.33
C ASP A 91 -18.23 -2.68 -0.05
N ASN A 92 -18.51 -3.99 -0.02
CA ASN A 92 -18.19 -4.85 1.12
C ASN A 92 -16.67 -4.93 1.33
N ARG A 93 -15.90 -5.09 0.25
CA ARG A 93 -14.44 -5.18 0.36
C ARG A 93 -13.83 -3.87 0.83
N ILE A 94 -14.38 -2.73 0.44
CA ILE A 94 -13.95 -1.41 0.92
C ILE A 94 -14.07 -1.36 2.45
N CYS A 95 -15.21 -1.80 3.00
CA CYS A 95 -15.41 -1.80 4.45
C CYS A 95 -14.43 -2.74 5.16
N GLU A 96 -14.24 -3.95 4.64
CA GLU A 96 -13.26 -4.90 5.18
C GLU A 96 -11.85 -4.36 5.13
N HIS A 97 -11.48 -3.71 4.02
CA HIS A 97 -10.18 -3.09 3.84
C HIS A 97 -9.94 -2.00 4.88
N ALA A 98 -10.93 -1.12 5.07
CA ALA A 98 -10.85 -0.05 6.06
C ALA A 98 -10.71 -0.61 7.48
N ASP A 99 -11.48 -1.64 7.82
CA ASP A 99 -11.40 -2.30 9.13
C ASP A 99 -10.02 -2.93 9.35
N GLU A 100 -9.47 -3.56 8.33
CA GLU A 100 -8.13 -4.15 8.39
C GLU A 100 -7.06 -3.08 8.62
N VAL A 101 -7.14 -1.95 7.92
CA VAL A 101 -6.20 -0.83 8.10
C VAL A 101 -6.26 -0.32 9.54
N VAL A 102 -7.46 -0.09 10.06
CA VAL A 102 -7.64 0.37 11.46
C VAL A 102 -7.07 -0.64 12.44
N PHE A 103 -7.34 -1.93 12.23
CA PHE A 103 -6.80 -2.99 13.07
C PHE A 103 -5.27 -2.98 13.06
N ARG A 104 -4.66 -2.88 11.86
CA ARG A 104 -3.21 -2.88 11.71
C ARG A 104 -2.57 -1.67 12.40
N ILE A 105 -3.21 -0.51 12.31
CA ILE A 105 -2.73 0.70 13.00
C ILE A 105 -2.76 0.51 14.51
N ARG A 106 -3.85 -0.03 15.04
CA ARG A 106 -3.99 -0.28 16.49
C ARG A 106 -3.01 -1.34 16.98
N ASP A 107 -2.85 -2.42 16.22
CA ASP A 107 -1.93 -3.50 16.56
C ASP A 107 -0.48 -3.04 16.56
N ALA A 108 -0.13 -2.10 15.67
CA ALA A 108 1.21 -1.56 15.54
C ALA A 108 1.55 -0.46 16.56
N ALA A 109 0.55 0.09 17.22
CA ALA A 109 0.71 1.21 18.16
C ALA A 109 1.49 0.81 19.43
#